data_8bb9434f68bbb2e028c220dcbb695d7c
#
_entry.id   8bb9434f68bbb2e028c220dcbb695d7c
#
_cell.length_a   1.000
_cell.length_b   1.000
_cell.length_c   1.000
_cell.angle_alpha   90.00
_cell.angle_beta   90.00
_cell.angle_gamma   90.00
#
_symmetry.space_group_name_H-M   'P 1'
#
loop_
_entity.id
_entity.type
_entity.pdbx_description
1 polymer ?
#
loop_
_entity_poly.entity_id
_entity_poly.type
_entity_poly.pdbx_seq_one_letter_code
_entity_poly.pdbx_strand_id
1 'polypeptide(L)'
;MKAVILYLNEEKPFAEYSQLLPLISQERQERIAKMAVNGDKIRSLFAELLIRYEVSEQLGADFNLLEFGQNEFGKPFIIGKNGYDFSVSHSARAVAFAGVSSRVGVDIERIRRRKSGFSERFFAENEIKFIEESEAPDEAFFEIWTKKEAYSKMLGKGLAAGFSSFDVTGNSLGCEFFTRITNGYAFSVCEEKISALPETEELSEEKFLQKLA
;
A
#
# COMPACT_ATOMS: atom_id res chain seq x y z
N MET A 1 -4.09 14.05 5.11
CA MET A 1 -3.49 12.76 4.68
C MET A 1 -2.99 12.88 3.25
N LYS A 2 -1.78 12.42 3.00
CA LYS A 2 -1.22 12.27 1.64
C LYS A 2 -1.31 10.81 1.22
N ALA A 3 -1.78 10.54 0.01
CA ALA A 3 -1.79 9.20 -0.59
C ALA A 3 -1.21 9.27 -2.01
N VAL A 4 -0.38 8.31 -2.38
CA VAL A 4 0.29 8.28 -3.68
C VAL A 4 0.17 6.90 -4.31
N ILE A 5 -0.12 6.85 -5.61
CA ILE A 5 -0.03 5.65 -6.43
C ILE A 5 1.06 5.89 -7.48
N LEU A 6 2.08 5.05 -7.45
CA LEU A 6 3.20 5.07 -8.38
C LEU A 6 3.09 3.88 -9.34
N TYR A 7 2.99 4.16 -10.64
CA TYR A 7 2.96 3.14 -11.70
C TYR A 7 4.35 2.93 -12.29
N LEU A 8 4.83 1.68 -12.28
CA LEU A 8 6.17 1.27 -12.64
C LEU A 8 6.23 0.67 -14.05
N ASN A 9 7.37 0.79 -14.68
CA ASN A 9 7.70 0.08 -15.92
C ASN A 9 8.51 -1.19 -15.63
N GLU A 10 7.82 -2.31 -15.39
CA GLU A 10 8.46 -3.59 -15.12
C GLU A 10 9.07 -4.30 -16.34
N GLU A 11 8.93 -3.72 -17.53
CA GLU A 11 9.54 -4.25 -18.77
C GLU A 11 11.03 -3.92 -18.85
N LYS A 12 11.48 -2.86 -18.14
CA LYS A 12 12.89 -2.52 -18.03
C LYS A 12 13.65 -3.55 -17.17
N PRO A 13 14.88 -3.90 -17.54
CA PRO A 13 15.73 -4.73 -16.67
C PRO A 13 16.09 -3.98 -15.38
N PHE A 14 16.12 -4.70 -14.26
CA PHE A 14 16.47 -4.11 -12.95
C PHE A 14 17.83 -3.41 -12.95
N ALA A 15 18.76 -3.88 -13.79
CA ALA A 15 20.09 -3.29 -13.92
C ALA A 15 20.07 -1.78 -14.28
N GLU A 16 19.02 -1.30 -14.96
CA GLU A 16 18.86 0.13 -15.29
C GLU A 16 18.61 1.01 -14.06
N TYR A 17 18.23 0.42 -12.93
CA TYR A 17 17.97 1.10 -11.67
C TYR A 17 19.09 0.95 -10.65
N SER A 18 20.23 0.33 -11.01
CA SER A 18 21.34 0.03 -10.09
C SER A 18 21.91 1.28 -9.40
N GLN A 19 21.88 2.44 -10.08
CA GLN A 19 22.31 3.73 -9.53
C GLN A 19 21.42 4.24 -8.40
N LEU A 20 20.20 3.71 -8.24
CA LEU A 20 19.28 4.07 -7.16
C LEU A 20 19.48 3.23 -5.89
N LEU A 21 20.21 2.11 -5.97
CA LEU A 21 20.46 1.25 -4.82
C LEU A 21 21.08 1.97 -3.62
N PRO A 22 22.04 2.89 -3.79
CA PRO A 22 22.60 3.63 -2.65
C PRO A 22 21.59 4.51 -1.90
N LEU A 23 20.41 4.79 -2.50
CA LEU A 23 19.36 5.62 -1.91
C LEU A 23 18.42 4.85 -0.96
N ILE A 24 18.57 3.53 -0.87
CA ILE A 24 17.77 2.67 0.01
C ILE A 24 18.64 2.00 1.08
N SER A 25 17.99 1.46 2.12
CA SER A 25 18.69 0.79 3.22
C SER A 25 19.48 -0.44 2.74
N GLN A 26 20.59 -0.72 3.43
CA GLN A 26 21.40 -1.91 3.14
C GLN A 26 20.57 -3.20 3.28
N GLU A 27 19.71 -3.29 4.30
CA GLU A 27 18.80 -4.43 4.48
C GLU A 27 17.93 -4.66 3.24
N ARG A 28 17.38 -3.58 2.67
CA ARG A 28 16.56 -3.66 1.44
C ARG A 28 17.37 -4.09 0.25
N GLN A 29 18.59 -3.57 0.09
CA GLN A 29 19.51 -3.98 -0.99
C GLN A 29 19.80 -5.48 -0.93
N GLU A 30 20.12 -6.00 0.26
CA GLU A 30 20.38 -7.43 0.49
C GLU A 30 19.15 -8.30 0.19
N ARG A 31 17.96 -7.82 0.55
CA ARG A 31 16.70 -8.49 0.23
C ARG A 31 16.44 -8.53 -1.27
N ILE A 32 16.63 -7.42 -1.96
CA ILE A 32 16.49 -7.33 -3.43
C ILE A 32 17.47 -8.26 -4.13
N ALA A 33 18.71 -8.35 -3.66
CA ALA A 33 19.71 -9.24 -4.25
C ALA A 33 19.30 -10.72 -4.25
N LYS A 34 18.49 -11.13 -3.26
CA LYS A 34 17.98 -12.51 -3.13
C LYS A 34 16.72 -12.79 -3.96
N MET A 35 16.07 -11.77 -4.53
CA MET A 35 14.86 -11.94 -5.34
C MET A 35 15.21 -12.48 -6.73
N ALA A 36 14.40 -13.41 -7.25
CA ALA A 36 14.59 -13.98 -8.58
C ALA A 36 13.86 -13.20 -9.68
N VAL A 37 12.70 -12.61 -9.35
CA VAL A 37 11.79 -11.98 -10.32
C VAL A 37 12.13 -10.50 -10.50
N ASN A 38 12.33 -10.08 -11.76
CA ASN A 38 12.67 -8.70 -12.10
C ASN A 38 11.68 -7.66 -11.54
N GLY A 39 10.38 -7.89 -11.74
CA GLY A 39 9.33 -7.00 -11.24
C GLY A 39 9.30 -6.89 -9.71
N ASP A 40 9.61 -7.98 -8.97
CA ASP A 40 9.68 -7.95 -7.50
C ASP A 40 10.83 -7.05 -7.01
N LYS A 41 11.99 -7.11 -7.70
CA LYS A 41 13.12 -6.24 -7.42
C LYS A 41 12.77 -4.78 -7.62
N ILE A 42 12.14 -4.45 -8.75
CA ILE A 42 11.72 -3.09 -9.09
C ILE A 42 10.72 -2.58 -8.05
N ARG A 43 9.66 -3.34 -7.76
CA ARG A 43 8.66 -2.96 -6.74
C ARG A 43 9.29 -2.74 -5.37
N SER A 44 10.18 -3.62 -4.95
CA SER A 44 10.86 -3.52 -3.66
C SER A 44 11.73 -2.27 -3.56
N LEU A 45 12.46 -1.92 -4.62
CA LEU A 45 13.26 -0.70 -4.72
C LEU A 45 12.36 0.55 -4.63
N PHE A 46 11.38 0.64 -5.53
CA PHE A 46 10.52 1.82 -5.61
C PHE A 46 9.59 1.97 -4.40
N ALA A 47 9.25 0.89 -3.71
CA ALA A 47 8.50 0.97 -2.45
C ALA A 47 9.29 1.72 -1.36
N GLU A 48 10.58 1.42 -1.17
CA GLU A 48 11.39 2.14 -0.19
C GLU A 48 11.71 3.56 -0.64
N LEU A 49 12.01 3.78 -1.92
CA LEU A 49 12.23 5.12 -2.46
C LEU A 49 11.00 6.01 -2.25
N LEU A 50 9.80 5.50 -2.52
CA LEU A 50 8.55 6.22 -2.33
C LEU A 50 8.31 6.54 -0.84
N ILE A 51 8.54 5.58 0.05
CA ILE A 51 8.43 5.81 1.50
C ILE A 51 9.38 6.94 1.92
N ARG A 52 10.66 6.85 1.56
CA ARG A 52 11.67 7.84 1.93
C ARG A 52 11.32 9.23 1.40
N TYR A 53 10.93 9.31 0.13
CA TYR A 53 10.55 10.57 -0.50
C TYR A 53 9.34 11.20 0.21
N GLU A 54 8.25 10.49 0.34
CA GLU A 54 7.01 11.01 0.92
C GLU A 54 7.17 11.36 2.41
N VAL A 55 7.90 10.55 3.17
CA VAL A 55 8.18 10.83 4.58
C VAL A 55 9.08 12.07 4.72
N SER A 56 10.12 12.21 3.89
CA SER A 56 11.00 13.37 3.92
C SER A 56 10.24 14.67 3.61
N GLU A 57 9.40 14.67 2.57
CA GLU A 57 8.57 15.81 2.20
C GLU A 57 7.58 16.21 3.30
N GLN A 58 6.88 15.23 3.89
CA GLN A 58 5.84 15.52 4.87
C GLN A 58 6.39 15.91 6.24
N LEU A 59 7.57 15.45 6.60
CA LEU A 59 8.21 15.74 7.90
C LEU A 59 9.32 16.80 7.84
N GLY A 60 9.71 17.24 6.65
CA GLY A 60 10.89 18.10 6.46
C GLY A 60 12.17 17.40 6.95
N ALA A 61 12.25 16.08 6.81
CA ALA A 61 13.38 15.28 7.26
C ALA A 61 14.36 15.02 6.12
N ASP A 62 15.65 14.85 6.45
CA ASP A 62 16.64 14.45 5.44
C ASP A 62 16.35 13.01 4.96
N PHE A 63 16.14 12.87 3.66
CA PHE A 63 15.86 11.60 2.99
C PHE A 63 16.89 10.51 3.33
N ASN A 64 18.18 10.86 3.39
CA ASN A 64 19.26 9.91 3.61
C ASN A 64 19.40 9.49 5.09
N LEU A 65 18.88 10.31 6.02
CA LEU A 65 18.95 10.06 7.46
C LEU A 65 17.72 9.36 8.02
N LEU A 66 16.74 9.02 7.16
CA LEU A 66 15.57 8.26 7.60
C LEU A 66 15.95 6.80 7.91
N GLU A 67 15.65 6.38 9.12
CA GLU A 67 15.79 5.01 9.58
C GLU A 67 14.42 4.39 9.85
N PHE A 68 14.23 3.15 9.39
CA PHE A 68 12.97 2.43 9.53
C PHE A 68 13.15 1.17 10.36
N GLY A 69 12.19 0.91 11.24
CA GLY A 69 12.02 -0.36 11.94
C GLY A 69 10.77 -1.08 11.44
N GLN A 70 10.53 -2.26 11.99
CA GLN A 70 9.30 -3.03 11.77
C GLN A 70 8.75 -3.47 13.11
N ASN A 71 7.42 -3.46 13.26
CA ASN A 71 6.78 -4.05 14.42
C ASN A 71 6.80 -5.59 14.32
N GLU A 72 6.30 -6.27 15.34
CA GLU A 72 6.24 -7.75 15.43
C GLU A 72 5.45 -8.41 14.25
N PHE A 73 4.60 -7.65 13.55
CA PHE A 73 3.81 -8.09 12.40
C PHE A 73 4.36 -7.60 11.06
N GLY A 74 5.53 -6.94 11.05
CA GLY A 74 6.20 -6.46 9.84
C GLY A 74 5.71 -5.10 9.32
N LYS A 75 4.81 -4.38 10.03
CA LYS A 75 4.45 -3.01 9.65
C LYS A 75 5.65 -2.08 9.88
N PRO A 76 6.09 -1.34 8.84
CA PRO A 76 7.21 -0.43 9.00
C PRO A 76 6.82 0.82 9.81
N PHE A 77 7.79 1.39 10.54
CA PHE A 77 7.67 2.66 11.24
C PHE A 77 8.99 3.43 11.16
N ILE A 78 8.96 4.74 11.46
CA ILE A 78 10.16 5.60 11.45
C ILE A 78 10.79 5.58 12.84
N ILE A 79 12.08 5.24 12.93
CA ILE A 79 12.82 5.26 14.18
C ILE A 79 13.03 6.71 14.63
N GLY A 80 12.77 6.98 15.91
CA GLY A 80 12.96 8.32 16.50
C GLY A 80 11.91 9.38 16.13
N LYS A 81 10.84 9.00 15.42
CA LYS A 81 9.72 9.89 15.09
C LYS A 81 8.41 9.32 15.61
N ASN A 82 7.75 10.07 16.50
CA ASN A 82 6.42 9.75 17.00
C ASN A 82 5.39 10.68 16.36
N GLY A 83 4.13 10.23 16.32
CA GLY A 83 3.01 11.05 15.84
C GLY A 83 2.88 11.12 14.31
N TYR A 84 3.54 10.22 13.58
CA TYR A 84 3.36 10.02 12.16
C TYR A 84 3.34 8.53 11.85
N ASP A 85 2.34 8.07 11.13
CA ASP A 85 2.19 6.69 10.66
C ASP A 85 2.12 6.66 9.13
N PHE A 86 2.62 5.61 8.55
CA PHE A 86 2.53 5.39 7.12
C PHE A 86 2.32 3.91 6.80
N SER A 87 1.83 3.68 5.61
CA SER A 87 1.61 2.34 5.07
C SER A 87 2.00 2.29 3.61
N VAL A 88 2.43 1.12 3.15
CA VAL A 88 2.80 0.86 1.77
C VAL A 88 2.22 -0.47 1.30
N SER A 89 1.82 -0.52 0.04
CA SER A 89 1.39 -1.74 -0.64
C SER A 89 1.89 -1.75 -2.08
N HIS A 90 1.91 -2.91 -2.70
CA HIS A 90 2.22 -3.02 -4.12
C HIS A 90 1.53 -4.24 -4.74
N SER A 91 1.07 -4.09 -5.97
CA SER A 91 0.51 -5.18 -6.76
C SER A 91 0.79 -4.94 -8.24
N ALA A 92 1.23 -5.99 -8.95
CA ALA A 92 1.63 -5.88 -10.35
C ALA A 92 2.57 -4.66 -10.58
N ARG A 93 2.17 -3.68 -11.40
CA ARG A 93 2.99 -2.51 -11.74
C ARG A 93 2.73 -1.29 -10.85
N ALA A 94 2.04 -1.43 -9.73
CA ALA A 94 1.71 -0.31 -8.87
C ALA A 94 2.33 -0.45 -7.47
N VAL A 95 2.78 0.67 -6.93
CA VAL A 95 3.16 0.85 -5.53
C VAL A 95 2.27 1.95 -4.95
N ALA A 96 1.67 1.72 -3.79
CA ALA A 96 0.84 2.68 -3.11
C ALA A 96 1.44 3.06 -1.75
N PHE A 97 1.34 4.33 -1.40
CA PHE A 97 1.75 4.89 -0.13
C PHE A 97 0.60 5.70 0.48
N ALA A 98 0.47 5.67 1.79
CA ALA A 98 -0.34 6.63 2.55
C ALA A 98 0.39 7.02 3.83
N GLY A 99 0.36 8.32 4.18
CA GLY A 99 1.00 8.85 5.36
C GLY A 99 0.18 9.95 6.05
N VAL A 100 0.16 9.94 7.39
CA VAL A 100 -0.65 10.84 8.21
C VAL A 100 -0.20 10.84 9.68
N SER A 101 -0.72 11.77 10.48
CA SER A 101 -0.42 11.85 11.93
C SER A 101 -1.25 10.89 12.81
N SER A 102 -2.24 10.20 12.24
CA SER A 102 -3.04 9.15 12.91
C SER A 102 -2.61 7.76 12.39
N ARG A 103 -3.32 6.70 12.83
CA ARG A 103 -3.05 5.36 12.28
C ARG A 103 -3.61 5.24 10.87
N VAL A 104 -2.81 4.67 9.96
CA VAL A 104 -3.17 4.50 8.56
C VAL A 104 -2.76 3.14 8.01
N GLY A 105 -3.56 2.64 7.07
CA GLY A 105 -3.22 1.49 6.24
C GLY A 105 -3.60 1.76 4.79
N VAL A 106 -2.83 1.26 3.85
CA VAL A 106 -3.09 1.35 2.42
C VAL A 106 -2.96 -0.01 1.77
N ASP A 107 -3.84 -0.27 0.83
CA ASP A 107 -3.70 -1.42 -0.05
C ASP A 107 -4.04 -1.07 -1.50
N ILE A 108 -3.36 -1.76 -2.42
CA ILE A 108 -3.60 -1.66 -3.86
C ILE A 108 -3.51 -3.04 -4.50
N GLU A 109 -4.52 -3.39 -5.30
CA GLU A 109 -4.55 -4.66 -6.00
C GLU A 109 -4.97 -4.49 -7.45
N ARG A 110 -4.24 -5.17 -8.36
CA ARG A 110 -4.66 -5.23 -9.75
C ARG A 110 -5.93 -6.05 -9.88
N ILE A 111 -6.96 -5.47 -10.49
CA ILE A 111 -8.22 -6.14 -10.77
C ILE A 111 -7.97 -7.22 -11.83
N ARG A 112 -8.43 -8.43 -11.53
CA ARG A 112 -8.34 -9.62 -12.38
C ARG A 112 -9.55 -10.51 -12.12
N ARG A 113 -9.79 -11.47 -12.99
CA ARG A 113 -10.83 -12.44 -12.76
C ARG A 113 -10.59 -13.16 -11.43
N ARG A 114 -11.56 -13.09 -10.52
CA ARG A 114 -11.50 -13.75 -9.22
C ARG A 114 -11.57 -15.28 -9.35
N LYS A 115 -10.95 -15.99 -8.43
CA LYS A 115 -11.10 -17.44 -8.32
C LYS A 115 -12.39 -17.74 -7.55
N SER A 116 -13.20 -18.68 -8.03
CA SER A 116 -14.39 -19.14 -7.31
C SER A 116 -14.04 -19.74 -5.95
N GLY A 117 -14.92 -19.57 -4.94
CA GLY A 117 -14.77 -20.14 -3.60
C GLY A 117 -13.76 -19.43 -2.68
N PHE A 118 -13.09 -18.36 -3.14
CA PHE A 118 -12.13 -17.64 -2.31
C PHE A 118 -12.80 -16.71 -1.26
N SER A 119 -13.97 -16.15 -1.61
CA SER A 119 -14.67 -15.18 -0.76
C SER A 119 -15.19 -15.77 0.56
N GLU A 120 -15.67 -17.01 0.54
CA GLU A 120 -16.30 -17.66 1.69
C GLU A 120 -15.40 -17.81 2.92
N ARG A 121 -14.09 -17.86 2.73
CA ARG A 121 -13.11 -18.02 3.82
C ARG A 121 -12.65 -16.72 4.47
N PHE A 122 -12.76 -15.61 3.75
CA PHE A 122 -12.15 -14.35 4.13
C PHE A 122 -13.14 -13.20 4.30
N PHE A 123 -14.38 -13.37 3.82
CA PHE A 123 -15.36 -12.30 3.79
C PHE A 123 -16.55 -12.58 4.72
N ALA A 124 -17.11 -11.52 5.30
CA ALA A 124 -18.35 -11.56 6.04
C ALA A 124 -19.54 -11.72 5.07
N GLU A 125 -20.69 -12.15 5.57
CA GLU A 125 -21.91 -12.38 4.75
C GLU A 125 -22.33 -11.14 3.96
N ASN A 126 -22.30 -9.95 4.58
CA ASN A 126 -22.65 -8.70 3.91
C ASN A 126 -21.67 -8.36 2.78
N GLU A 127 -20.38 -8.66 2.96
CA GLU A 127 -19.35 -8.44 1.95
C GLU A 127 -19.53 -9.39 0.75
N ILE A 128 -19.88 -10.66 1.01
CA ILE A 128 -20.20 -11.64 -0.04
C ILE A 128 -21.41 -11.15 -0.84
N LYS A 129 -22.47 -10.73 -0.14
CA LYS A 129 -23.67 -10.17 -0.77
C LYS A 129 -23.36 -8.93 -1.61
N PHE A 130 -22.56 -7.99 -1.09
CA PHE A 130 -22.12 -6.81 -1.84
C PHE A 130 -21.43 -7.17 -3.15
N ILE A 131 -20.56 -8.19 -3.14
CA ILE A 131 -19.85 -8.66 -4.31
C ILE A 131 -20.79 -9.33 -5.32
N GLU A 132 -21.71 -10.17 -4.84
CA GLU A 132 -22.62 -10.96 -5.70
C GLU A 132 -23.72 -10.09 -6.35
N GLU A 133 -24.18 -9.05 -5.67
CA GLU A 133 -25.19 -8.10 -6.17
C GLU A 133 -24.58 -7.01 -7.08
N SER A 134 -23.25 -6.92 -7.19
CA SER A 134 -22.57 -5.91 -8.00
C SER A 134 -22.68 -6.23 -9.50
N GLU A 135 -22.89 -5.19 -10.32
CA GLU A 135 -22.77 -5.29 -11.79
C GLU A 135 -21.33 -5.56 -12.26
N ALA A 136 -20.33 -5.27 -11.42
CA ALA A 136 -18.91 -5.53 -11.64
C ALA A 136 -18.30 -6.38 -10.51
N PRO A 137 -18.62 -7.68 -10.41
CA PRO A 137 -18.26 -8.50 -9.25
C PRO A 137 -16.76 -8.66 -8.99
N ASP A 138 -15.93 -8.59 -10.05
CA ASP A 138 -14.49 -8.64 -9.88
C ASP A 138 -13.96 -7.33 -9.25
N GLU A 139 -14.48 -6.16 -9.65
CA GLU A 139 -14.13 -4.88 -9.02
C GLU A 139 -14.59 -4.82 -7.57
N ALA A 140 -15.84 -5.21 -7.30
CA ALA A 140 -16.39 -5.28 -5.95
C ALA A 140 -15.58 -6.21 -5.03
N PHE A 141 -15.12 -7.35 -5.55
CA PHE A 141 -14.24 -8.25 -4.82
C PHE A 141 -12.94 -7.56 -4.41
N PHE A 142 -12.25 -6.92 -5.36
CA PHE A 142 -10.99 -6.25 -5.06
C PHE A 142 -11.18 -4.98 -4.22
N GLU A 143 -12.32 -4.30 -4.32
CA GLU A 143 -12.70 -3.23 -3.40
C GLU A 143 -12.77 -3.72 -1.95
N ILE A 144 -13.53 -4.79 -1.69
CA ILE A 144 -13.62 -5.37 -0.33
C ILE A 144 -12.26 -5.89 0.13
N TRP A 145 -11.51 -6.58 -0.74
CA TRP A 145 -10.20 -7.09 -0.42
C TRP A 145 -9.24 -6.00 0.02
N THR A 146 -9.10 -4.93 -0.77
CA THR A 146 -8.20 -3.82 -0.45
C THR A 146 -8.62 -3.06 0.80
N LYS A 147 -9.92 -2.92 1.09
CA LYS A 147 -10.41 -2.36 2.35
C LYS A 147 -9.97 -3.22 3.55
N LYS A 148 -10.13 -4.55 3.46
CA LYS A 148 -9.71 -5.47 4.53
C LYS A 148 -8.21 -5.44 4.79
N GLU A 149 -7.40 -5.47 3.73
CA GLU A 149 -5.94 -5.36 3.82
C GLU A 149 -5.52 -4.00 4.38
N ALA A 150 -6.13 -2.88 3.93
CA ALA A 150 -5.84 -1.56 4.44
C ALA A 150 -6.19 -1.46 5.94
N TYR A 151 -7.34 -1.99 6.37
CA TYR A 151 -7.71 -2.04 7.79
C TYR A 151 -6.71 -2.86 8.62
N SER A 152 -6.33 -4.05 8.15
CA SER A 152 -5.34 -4.90 8.80
C SER A 152 -3.98 -4.21 8.94
N LYS A 153 -3.54 -3.49 7.90
CA LYS A 153 -2.30 -2.68 7.91
C LYS A 153 -2.41 -1.48 8.85
N MET A 154 -3.57 -0.81 8.92
CA MET A 154 -3.81 0.27 9.88
C MET A 154 -3.68 -0.25 11.31
N LEU A 155 -4.25 -1.39 11.63
CA LEU A 155 -4.12 -2.04 12.95
C LEU A 155 -2.68 -2.50 13.24
N GLY A 156 -1.86 -2.70 12.22
CA GLY A 156 -0.50 -3.22 12.34
C GLY A 156 -0.42 -4.66 12.83
N LYS A 157 -1.47 -5.46 12.65
CA LYS A 157 -1.59 -6.85 13.13
C LYS A 157 -1.46 -7.89 12.01
N GLY A 158 -1.27 -7.46 10.77
CA GLY A 158 -1.20 -8.35 9.62
C GLY A 158 -2.44 -9.25 9.49
N LEU A 159 -2.29 -10.39 8.85
CA LEU A 159 -3.37 -11.39 8.65
C LEU A 159 -3.89 -12.04 9.96
N ALA A 160 -3.20 -11.82 11.10
CA ALA A 160 -3.63 -12.34 12.39
C ALA A 160 -4.99 -11.78 12.87
N ALA A 161 -5.48 -10.72 12.23
CA ALA A 161 -6.79 -10.13 12.56
C ALA A 161 -8.00 -11.02 12.18
N GLY A 162 -7.82 -12.11 11.43
CA GLY A 162 -8.90 -12.99 10.98
C GLY A 162 -9.88 -12.25 10.06
N PHE A 163 -9.68 -12.29 8.74
CA PHE A 163 -10.44 -11.47 7.78
C PHE A 163 -11.96 -11.67 7.84
N SER A 164 -12.45 -12.87 8.13
CA SER A 164 -13.87 -13.13 8.26
C SER A 164 -14.51 -12.59 9.56
N SER A 165 -13.70 -12.09 10.51
CA SER A 165 -14.21 -11.64 11.83
C SER A 165 -14.68 -10.18 11.84
N PHE A 166 -14.51 -9.41 10.76
CA PHE A 166 -14.94 -8.02 10.64
C PHE A 166 -15.51 -7.73 9.25
N ASP A 167 -16.39 -6.74 9.18
CA ASP A 167 -17.13 -6.32 7.98
C ASP A 167 -16.74 -4.88 7.61
N VAL A 168 -16.25 -4.68 6.37
CA VAL A 168 -15.82 -3.37 5.85
C VAL A 168 -16.88 -2.67 5.01
N THR A 169 -18.09 -3.23 4.91
CA THR A 169 -19.24 -2.59 4.22
C THR A 169 -19.95 -1.60 5.10
N GLY A 170 -19.81 -1.71 6.44
CA GLY A 170 -20.44 -0.84 7.44
C GLY A 170 -19.46 0.11 8.12
N ASN A 171 -19.97 0.92 9.04
CA ASN A 171 -19.21 1.94 9.79
C ASN A 171 -18.85 1.48 11.22
N SER A 172 -18.85 0.17 11.50
CA SER A 172 -18.70 -0.35 12.88
C SER A 172 -17.24 -0.45 13.36
N LEU A 173 -16.26 -0.26 12.47
CA LEU A 173 -14.85 -0.53 12.77
C LEU A 173 -14.11 0.63 13.46
N GLY A 174 -14.76 1.78 13.64
CA GLY A 174 -14.12 2.96 14.24
C GLY A 174 -13.00 3.56 13.38
N CYS A 175 -13.06 3.33 12.09
CA CYS A 175 -12.16 3.89 11.07
C CYS A 175 -12.97 4.26 9.83
N GLU A 176 -12.38 5.02 8.95
CA GLU A 176 -12.98 5.43 7.69
C GLU A 176 -12.16 4.91 6.51
N PHE A 177 -12.83 4.63 5.40
CA PHE A 177 -12.23 4.16 4.17
C PHE A 177 -12.36 5.19 3.06
N PHE A 178 -11.27 5.38 2.34
CA PHE A 178 -11.29 5.98 1.03
C PHE A 178 -10.92 4.91 0.01
N THR A 179 -11.81 4.61 -0.93
CA THR A 179 -11.60 3.58 -1.95
C THR A 179 -11.81 4.14 -3.34
N ARG A 180 -10.99 3.70 -4.28
CA ARG A 180 -11.02 4.15 -5.67
C ARG A 180 -10.64 3.01 -6.60
N ILE A 181 -11.38 2.88 -7.70
CA ILE A 181 -10.99 2.06 -8.84
C ILE A 181 -10.32 3.01 -9.86
N THR A 182 -9.06 2.72 -10.20
CA THR A 182 -8.29 3.54 -11.13
C THR A 182 -7.28 2.70 -11.91
N ASN A 183 -7.16 2.94 -13.22
CA ASN A 183 -6.20 2.27 -14.10
C ASN A 183 -6.18 0.73 -13.99
N GLY A 184 -7.34 0.11 -13.71
CA GLY A 184 -7.48 -1.34 -13.52
C GLY A 184 -6.98 -1.85 -12.18
N TYR A 185 -6.87 -0.98 -11.18
CA TYR A 185 -6.55 -1.31 -9.79
C TYR A 185 -7.68 -0.89 -8.86
N ALA A 186 -7.89 -1.68 -7.81
CA ALA A 186 -8.59 -1.25 -6.61
C ALA A 186 -7.54 -0.70 -5.62
N PHE A 187 -7.81 0.48 -5.09
CA PHE A 187 -6.95 1.16 -4.13
C PHE A 187 -7.80 1.59 -2.94
N SER A 188 -7.36 1.25 -1.73
CA SER A 188 -8.04 1.63 -0.49
C SER A 188 -7.07 2.18 0.54
N VAL A 189 -7.47 3.26 1.19
CA VAL A 189 -6.83 3.79 2.39
C VAL A 189 -7.81 3.63 3.55
N CYS A 190 -7.32 3.18 4.69
CA CYS A 190 -8.05 3.13 5.95
C CYS A 190 -7.35 4.02 6.98
N GLU A 191 -8.07 4.95 7.58
CA GLU A 191 -7.56 5.85 8.62
C GLU A 191 -8.48 5.83 9.84
N GLU A 192 -7.89 5.95 11.03
CA GLU A 192 -8.65 5.97 12.29
C GLU A 192 -9.62 7.15 12.39
N LYS A 193 -9.29 8.30 11.79
CA LYS A 193 -10.15 9.49 11.70
C LYS A 193 -9.84 10.27 10.44
N ILE A 194 -10.60 10.10 9.40
CA ILE A 194 -10.48 10.95 8.20
C ILE A 194 -11.10 12.30 8.50
N SER A 195 -10.28 13.34 8.63
CA SER A 195 -10.75 14.73 8.79
C SER A 195 -11.02 15.40 7.45
N ALA A 196 -10.46 14.91 6.37
CA ALA A 196 -10.65 15.35 4.98
C ALA A 196 -10.29 14.23 4.01
N LEU A 197 -10.87 14.25 2.80
CA LEU A 197 -10.49 13.32 1.74
C LEU A 197 -8.97 13.37 1.51
N PRO A 198 -8.30 12.23 1.28
CA PRO A 198 -6.87 12.20 1.02
C PRO A 198 -6.52 13.00 -0.23
N GLU A 199 -5.47 13.81 -0.13
CA GLU A 199 -4.81 14.31 -1.32
C GLU A 199 -4.13 13.13 -2.03
N THR A 200 -4.75 12.68 -3.13
CA THR A 200 -4.26 11.52 -3.88
C THR A 200 -3.50 11.98 -5.11
N GLU A 201 -2.25 11.56 -5.23
CA GLU A 201 -1.39 11.81 -6.39
C GLU A 201 -1.13 10.50 -7.14
N GLU A 202 -1.30 10.52 -8.47
CA GLU A 202 -0.93 9.40 -9.34
C GLU A 202 0.30 9.79 -10.16
N LEU A 203 1.37 9.00 -10.03
CA LEU A 203 2.66 9.26 -10.65
C LEU A 203 3.04 8.14 -11.62
N SER A 204 3.61 8.50 -12.75
CA SER A 204 4.43 7.57 -13.54
C SER A 204 5.82 7.44 -12.93
N GLU A 205 6.49 6.33 -13.20
CA GLU A 205 7.89 6.11 -12.82
C GLU A 205 8.78 7.29 -13.23
N GLU A 206 8.63 7.77 -14.46
CA GLU A 206 9.43 8.89 -14.99
C GLU A 206 9.25 10.17 -14.16
N LYS A 207 8.00 10.54 -13.85
CA LYS A 207 7.71 11.71 -13.02
C LYS A 207 8.27 11.56 -11.61
N PHE A 208 8.21 10.36 -11.06
CA PHE A 208 8.77 10.10 -9.74
C PHE A 208 10.30 10.21 -9.73
N LEU A 209 10.97 9.66 -10.75
CA LEU A 209 12.44 9.79 -10.88
C LEU A 209 12.88 11.26 -11.05
N GLN A 210 12.08 12.10 -11.70
CA GLN A 210 12.34 13.55 -11.77
C GLN A 210 12.21 14.24 -10.40
N LYS A 211 11.36 13.75 -9.51
CA LYS A 211 11.24 14.26 -8.13
C LYS A 211 12.41 13.84 -7.24
N LEU A 212 13.09 12.74 -7.56
CA LEU A 212 14.25 12.24 -6.80
C LEU A 212 15.58 12.88 -7.24
N ALA A 213 15.61 13.55 -8.40
CA ALA A 213 16.81 14.21 -8.96
C ALA A 213 17.04 15.58 -8.35
#